data_d1ef2a3955c5d768a5b9d511c477a46c
#
_entry.id   d1ef2a3955c5d768a5b9d511c477a46c
#
_cell.length_a   1.000
_cell.length_b   1.000
_cell.length_c   1.000
_cell.angle_alpha   90.00
_cell.angle_beta   90.00
_cell.angle_gamma   90.00
#
_symmetry.space_group_name_H-M   'P 1'
#
loop_
_entity.id
_entity.type
_entity.pdbx_description
1 polymer ?
#
loop_
_entity_poly.entity_id
_entity_poly.type
_entity_poly.pdbx_seq_one_letter_code
_entity_poly.pdbx_strand_id
1 'polypeptide(L)'
;MNMSNVELLPSSLREQSISKREIVLPLLAALEAIDFFESREIQILGWEGWIKDAQGRVGHGSAPQGTVSLEDLSVQEAIKLCRTTIVSEAAQWEEDNQGSTDVLHFCITVRA
;
A
#
# COMPACT_ATOMS: atom_id res chain seq x y z
N MET A 1 -13.96 18.26 -9.12
CA MET A 1 -12.87 18.17 -8.16
C MET A 1 -12.58 16.72 -7.86
N ASN A 2 -11.33 16.32 -7.98
CA ASN A 2 -10.95 14.92 -7.74
C ASN A 2 -10.69 14.68 -6.27
N MET A 3 -11.25 13.60 -5.76
CA MET A 3 -10.97 13.12 -4.42
C MET A 3 -9.57 12.51 -4.39
N SER A 4 -8.79 12.78 -3.35
CA SER A 4 -7.51 12.08 -3.19
C SER A 4 -7.78 10.63 -2.79
N ASN A 5 -6.86 9.72 -3.14
CA ASN A 5 -7.04 8.28 -2.90
C ASN A 5 -7.33 7.97 -1.42
N VAL A 6 -6.64 8.64 -0.51
CA VAL A 6 -6.78 8.36 0.92
C VAL A 6 -8.20 8.64 1.43
N GLU A 7 -8.92 9.56 0.79
CA GLU A 7 -10.30 9.89 1.20
C GLU A 7 -11.30 8.78 0.90
N LEU A 8 -10.91 7.81 0.07
CA LEU A 8 -11.76 6.65 -0.22
C LEU A 8 -11.78 5.65 0.93
N LEU A 9 -10.82 5.74 1.85
CA LEU A 9 -10.70 4.81 2.97
C LEU A 9 -11.64 5.18 4.12
N PRO A 10 -12.12 4.18 4.89
CA PRO A 10 -12.77 4.46 6.15
C PRO A 10 -11.82 5.21 7.09
N SER A 11 -12.36 5.98 8.01
CA SER A 11 -11.56 6.88 8.88
C SER A 11 -10.49 6.14 9.66
N SER A 12 -10.76 4.92 10.13
CA SER A 12 -9.80 4.14 10.90
C SER A 12 -8.54 3.80 10.10
N LEU A 13 -8.67 3.55 8.80
CA LEU A 13 -7.53 3.28 7.92
C LEU A 13 -6.89 4.58 7.47
N ARG A 14 -7.70 5.59 7.16
CA ARG A 14 -7.22 6.89 6.73
C ARG A 14 -6.28 7.51 7.77
N GLU A 15 -6.59 7.36 9.04
CA GLU A 15 -5.77 7.86 10.14
C GLU A 15 -4.40 7.20 10.22
N GLN A 16 -4.27 5.98 9.71
CA GLN A 16 -3.01 5.24 9.71
C GLN A 16 -2.12 5.57 8.51
N SER A 17 -2.64 6.26 7.50
CA SER A 17 -1.84 6.65 6.35
C SER A 17 -0.88 7.76 6.74
N ILE A 18 0.41 7.58 6.39
CA ILE A 18 1.42 8.60 6.65
C ILE A 18 1.38 9.73 5.63
N SER A 19 0.63 9.56 4.55
CA SER A 19 0.32 10.63 3.59
C SER A 19 -1.14 11.04 3.78
N LYS A 20 -1.41 12.33 3.59
CA LYS A 20 -2.78 12.87 3.64
C LYS A 20 -3.47 12.84 2.29
N ARG A 21 -2.73 12.53 1.22
CA ARG A 21 -3.26 12.47 -0.14
C ARG A 21 -3.25 11.07 -0.70
N GLU A 22 -2.19 10.33 -0.44
CA GLU A 22 -2.02 8.98 -0.94
C GLU A 22 -2.27 7.97 0.16
N ILE A 23 -2.58 6.75 -0.25
CA ILE A 23 -2.77 5.63 0.68
C ILE A 23 -1.39 5.05 0.94
N VAL A 24 -0.79 5.37 2.09
CA VAL A 24 0.54 4.87 2.46
C VAL A 24 0.44 4.24 3.85
N LEU A 25 0.33 2.92 3.89
CA LEU A 25 -0.04 2.17 5.09
C LEU A 25 0.98 1.07 5.42
N PRO A 26 1.18 0.78 6.71
CA PRO A 26 1.94 -0.40 7.10
C PRO A 26 1.19 -1.68 6.71
N LEU A 27 1.88 -2.82 6.77
CA LEU A 27 1.39 -4.07 6.18
C LEU A 27 -0.05 -4.43 6.55
N LEU A 28 -0.36 -4.54 7.84
CA LEU A 28 -1.69 -5.00 8.26
C LEU A 28 -2.79 -4.04 7.80
N ALA A 29 -2.54 -2.73 7.93
CA ALA A 29 -3.50 -1.73 7.48
C ALA A 29 -3.64 -1.74 5.96
N ALA A 30 -2.54 -1.99 5.24
CA ALA A 30 -2.58 -2.11 3.78
C ALA A 30 -3.47 -3.29 3.36
N LEU A 31 -3.35 -4.43 4.03
CA LEU A 31 -4.17 -5.60 3.73
C LEU A 31 -5.65 -5.34 4.03
N GLU A 32 -5.94 -4.62 5.12
CA GLU A 32 -7.32 -4.21 5.43
C GLU A 32 -7.87 -3.27 4.36
N ALA A 33 -7.04 -2.36 3.86
CA ALA A 33 -7.45 -1.45 2.79
C ALA A 33 -7.77 -2.23 1.52
N ILE A 34 -6.97 -3.24 1.17
CA ILE A 34 -7.24 -4.09 0.01
C ILE A 34 -8.56 -4.83 0.17
N ASP A 35 -8.85 -5.36 1.36
CA ASP A 35 -10.13 -6.01 1.65
C ASP A 35 -11.30 -5.03 1.46
N PHE A 36 -11.13 -3.79 1.90
CA PHE A 36 -12.12 -2.74 1.72
C PHE A 36 -12.36 -2.46 0.23
N PHE A 37 -11.28 -2.34 -0.55
CA PHE A 37 -11.41 -2.09 -1.98
C PHE A 37 -12.08 -3.27 -2.69
N GLU A 38 -11.78 -4.49 -2.27
CA GLU A 38 -12.43 -5.68 -2.81
C GLU A 38 -13.94 -5.63 -2.56
N SER A 39 -14.35 -5.27 -1.34
CA SER A 39 -15.77 -5.20 -0.99
C SER A 39 -16.51 -4.12 -1.76
N ARG A 40 -15.82 -3.09 -2.21
CA ARG A 40 -16.40 -1.97 -2.95
C ARG A 40 -16.15 -2.05 -4.45
N GLU A 41 -15.48 -3.11 -4.91
CA GLU A 41 -15.13 -3.32 -6.31
C GLU A 41 -14.36 -2.13 -6.89
N ILE A 42 -13.43 -1.58 -6.09
CA ILE A 42 -12.57 -0.47 -6.50
C ILE A 42 -11.33 -1.01 -7.19
N GLN A 43 -11.02 -0.47 -8.36
CA GLN A 43 -9.87 -0.90 -9.16
C GLN A 43 -8.56 -0.45 -8.53
N ILE A 44 -7.67 -1.40 -8.23
CA ILE A 44 -6.31 -1.09 -7.82
C ILE A 44 -5.47 -0.93 -9.08
N LEU A 45 -4.71 0.17 -9.16
CA LEU A 45 -3.84 0.46 -10.30
C LEU A 45 -2.40 0.00 -10.08
N GLY A 46 -1.99 -0.13 -8.83
CA GLY A 46 -0.64 -0.58 -8.48
C GLY A 46 -0.29 -0.25 -7.05
N TRP A 47 0.92 -0.62 -6.65
CA TRP A 47 1.47 -0.25 -5.35
C TRP A 47 2.98 -0.08 -5.45
N GLU A 48 3.54 0.71 -4.53
CA GLU A 48 4.98 0.84 -4.38
C GLU A 48 5.35 0.87 -2.89
N GLY A 49 6.58 0.49 -2.57
CA GLY A 49 7.05 0.48 -1.19
C GLY A 49 7.61 1.83 -0.75
N TRP A 50 7.36 2.19 0.50
CA TRP A 50 7.90 3.39 1.15
C TRP A 50 8.46 2.98 2.50
N ILE A 51 9.53 3.66 2.93
CA ILE A 51 10.16 3.42 4.24
C ILE A 51 9.96 4.64 5.12
N LYS A 52 9.57 4.42 6.36
CA LYS A 52 9.57 5.46 7.39
C LYS A 52 10.64 5.08 8.40
N ASP A 53 11.64 5.95 8.60
CA ASP A 53 12.73 5.67 9.54
C ASP A 53 12.36 6.07 10.97
N ALA A 54 13.27 5.78 11.91
CA ALA A 54 13.04 6.04 13.33
C ALA A 54 12.86 7.53 13.65
N GLN A 55 13.36 8.42 12.79
CA GLN A 55 13.20 9.88 12.95
C GLN A 55 11.93 10.39 12.24
N GLY A 56 11.14 9.52 11.64
CA GLY A 56 9.91 9.89 10.96
C GLY A 56 10.12 10.34 9.51
N ARG A 57 11.33 10.23 8.97
CA ARG A 57 11.60 10.58 7.58
C ARG A 57 11.08 9.48 6.67
N VAL A 58 10.51 9.89 5.55
CA VAL A 58 9.87 8.99 4.59
C VAL A 58 10.60 9.05 3.27
N GLY A 59 10.82 7.90 2.67
CA GLY A 59 11.46 7.79 1.37
C GLY A 59 11.34 6.37 0.82
N HIS A 60 12.05 6.09 -0.25
CA HIS A 60 12.00 4.77 -0.86
C HIS A 60 13.06 3.82 -0.30
N GLY A 61 14.27 4.32 -0.04
CA GLY A 61 15.34 3.55 0.60
C GLY A 61 15.46 2.12 0.08
N SER A 62 15.37 1.16 1.00
CA SER A 62 15.43 -0.28 0.69
C SER A 62 14.07 -0.86 0.32
N ALA A 63 13.03 -0.04 0.23
CA ALA A 63 11.68 -0.52 -0.05
C ALA A 63 11.57 -1.21 -1.42
N PRO A 64 10.75 -2.25 -1.54
CA PRO A 64 10.48 -2.86 -2.85
C PRO A 64 9.80 -1.87 -3.78
N GLN A 65 10.09 -1.97 -5.08
CA GLN A 65 9.53 -1.06 -6.06
C GLN A 65 8.05 -1.29 -6.33
N GLY A 66 7.59 -2.48 -6.05
CA GLY A 66 6.17 -2.79 -6.14
C GLY A 66 5.73 -3.22 -7.53
N THR A 67 4.43 -3.22 -7.70
CA THR A 67 3.76 -3.62 -8.94
C THR A 67 2.92 -2.45 -9.44
N VAL A 68 3.08 -2.12 -10.71
CA VAL A 68 2.36 -1.03 -11.36
C VAL A 68 1.60 -1.56 -12.57
N SER A 69 0.75 -0.72 -13.16
CA SER A 69 0.02 -1.06 -14.40
C SER A 69 -0.94 -2.23 -14.25
N LEU A 70 -1.69 -2.24 -13.15
CA LEU A 70 -2.73 -3.24 -12.92
C LEU A 70 -4.08 -2.83 -13.51
N GLU A 71 -4.15 -1.67 -14.16
CA GLU A 71 -5.39 -1.11 -14.70
C GLU A 71 -6.00 -1.94 -15.83
N ASP A 72 -5.21 -2.77 -16.48
CA ASP A 72 -5.71 -3.65 -17.58
C ASP A 72 -6.25 -4.97 -17.06
N LEU A 73 -6.10 -5.24 -15.78
CA LEU A 73 -6.64 -6.44 -15.15
C LEU A 73 -8.07 -6.20 -14.69
N SER A 74 -8.83 -7.26 -14.50
CA SER A 74 -10.12 -7.14 -13.84
C SER A 74 -9.90 -6.66 -12.40
N VAL A 75 -10.94 -6.12 -11.76
CA VAL A 75 -10.87 -5.69 -10.37
C VAL A 75 -10.38 -6.85 -9.50
N GLN A 76 -10.93 -8.05 -9.68
CA GLN A 76 -10.58 -9.21 -8.85
C GLN A 76 -9.15 -9.66 -9.07
N GLU A 77 -8.67 -9.66 -10.31
CA GLU A 77 -7.29 -10.03 -10.62
C GLU A 77 -6.30 -9.04 -10.05
N ALA A 78 -6.59 -7.72 -10.16
CA ALA A 78 -5.74 -6.67 -9.61
C ALA A 78 -5.69 -6.78 -8.09
N ILE A 79 -6.81 -7.03 -7.42
CA ILE A 79 -6.89 -7.23 -5.97
C ILE A 79 -6.01 -8.41 -5.54
N LYS A 80 -6.16 -9.54 -6.22
CA LYS A 80 -5.40 -10.75 -5.89
C LYS A 80 -3.90 -10.53 -6.06
N LEU A 81 -3.51 -9.94 -7.18
CA LEU A 81 -2.10 -9.70 -7.47
C LEU A 81 -1.49 -8.70 -6.48
N CYS A 82 -2.21 -7.63 -6.18
CA CYS A 82 -1.77 -6.64 -5.20
C CYS A 82 -1.54 -7.29 -3.83
N ARG A 83 -2.53 -8.05 -3.34
CA ARG A 83 -2.43 -8.72 -2.04
C ARG A 83 -1.27 -9.70 -1.99
N THR A 84 -1.13 -10.54 -3.02
CA THR A 84 -0.10 -11.57 -3.07
C THR A 84 1.30 -10.97 -3.12
N THR A 85 1.50 -9.95 -3.96
CA THR A 85 2.82 -9.33 -4.11
C THR A 85 3.22 -8.54 -2.87
N ILE A 86 2.28 -7.83 -2.24
CA ILE A 86 2.55 -7.10 -0.99
C ILE A 86 3.01 -8.07 0.11
N VAL A 87 2.30 -9.17 0.29
CA VAL A 87 2.66 -10.16 1.33
C VAL A 87 4.04 -10.77 1.06
N SER A 88 4.30 -11.14 -0.19
CA SER A 88 5.58 -11.73 -0.58
C SER A 88 6.73 -10.75 -0.40
N GLU A 89 6.57 -9.51 -0.86
CA GLU A 89 7.62 -8.50 -0.77
C GLU A 89 7.85 -8.05 0.67
N ALA A 90 6.80 -8.00 1.48
CA ALA A 90 6.93 -7.69 2.91
C ALA A 90 7.77 -8.74 3.62
N ALA A 91 7.52 -10.02 3.34
CA ALA A 91 8.28 -11.11 3.94
C ALA A 91 9.76 -11.05 3.54
N GLN A 92 10.03 -10.79 2.27
CA GLN A 92 11.41 -10.67 1.77
C GLN A 92 12.13 -9.49 2.40
N TRP A 93 11.45 -8.34 2.49
CA TRP A 93 12.03 -7.14 3.09
C TRP A 93 12.37 -7.36 4.57
N GLU A 94 11.48 -8.02 5.32
CA GLU A 94 11.72 -8.33 6.73
C GLU A 94 12.96 -9.20 6.91
N GLU A 95 13.12 -10.19 6.03
CA GLU A 95 14.28 -11.08 6.06
C GLU A 95 15.56 -10.31 5.76
N ASP A 96 15.53 -9.43 4.76
CA ASP A 96 16.69 -8.66 4.31
C ASP A 96 17.08 -7.53 5.26
N ASN A 97 16.16 -7.10 6.12
CA ASN A 97 16.35 -5.93 6.97
C ASN A 97 16.17 -6.24 8.47
N GLN A 98 16.51 -7.43 8.89
CA GLN A 98 16.40 -7.83 10.30
C GLN A 98 17.19 -6.87 11.19
N GLY A 99 16.56 -6.47 12.29
CA GLY A 99 17.18 -5.54 13.23
C GLY A 99 17.04 -4.07 12.87
N SER A 100 16.47 -3.77 11.71
CA SER A 100 16.22 -2.39 11.32
C SER A 100 15.07 -1.79 12.13
N THR A 101 15.16 -0.49 12.45
CA THR A 101 14.07 0.26 13.07
C THR A 101 13.16 0.90 12.03
N ASP A 102 13.48 0.76 10.75
CA ASP A 102 12.64 1.25 9.66
C ASP A 102 11.35 0.46 9.57
N VAL A 103 10.29 1.12 9.13
CA VAL A 103 8.99 0.47 8.95
C VAL A 103 8.60 0.54 7.48
N LEU A 104 8.36 -0.62 6.89
CA LEU A 104 7.92 -0.72 5.50
C LEU A 104 6.45 -0.33 5.42
N HIS A 105 6.14 0.54 4.46
CA HIS A 105 4.79 0.98 4.14
C HIS A 105 4.51 0.69 2.67
N PHE A 106 3.24 0.65 2.34
CA PHE A 106 2.78 0.37 0.97
C PHE A 106 1.90 1.51 0.49
N CYS A 107 2.33 2.13 -0.61
CA CYS A 107 1.55 3.17 -1.28
C CYS A 107 0.69 2.48 -2.34
N ILE A 108 -0.62 2.45 -2.11
CA ILE A 108 -1.57 1.78 -3.01
C ILE A 108 -2.32 2.85 -3.81
N THR A 109 -2.29 2.74 -5.13
CA THR A 109 -2.99 3.67 -6.01
C THR A 109 -4.25 2.99 -6.55
N VAL A 110 -5.37 3.68 -6.46
CA VAL A 110 -6.66 3.16 -6.89
C VAL A 110 -7.39 4.16 -7.78
N ARG A 111 -8.37 3.65 -8.52
CA ARG A 111 -9.28 4.44 -9.34
C ARG A 111 -10.71 4.21 -8.87
N ALA A 112 -11.33 5.26 -8.39
CA ALA A 112 -12.72 5.20 -7.93
C ALA A 112 -13.70 5.17 -9.10
#